data_fa772ee28258f5d77db547112416db8e
#
_entry.id   fa772ee28258f5d77db547112416db8e
#
_cell.length_a   1.000
_cell.length_b   1.000
_cell.length_c   1.000
_cell.angle_alpha   90.00
_cell.angle_beta   90.00
_cell.angle_gamma   90.00
#
_symmetry.space_group_name_H-M   'P 1'
#
loop_
_entity.id
_entity.type
_entity.pdbx_description
1 polymer ?
#
loop_
_entity_poly.entity_id
_entity_poly.type
_entity_poly.pdbx_seq_one_letter_code
_entity_poly.pdbx_strand_id
1 'polypeptide(L)' 'MYIYNVTINIDESVHKEWLSWIQNHIQDVLATGSFVAAKLTQVLVEEEMGGLTYSIQYTANTKEDLNNYYNLY' A
#
# COMPACT_ATOMS: atom_id res chain seq x y z
N MET A 1 14.36 -7.73 -8.01
CA MET A 1 13.53 -6.92 -7.09
C MET A 1 12.30 -6.42 -7.83
N TYR A 2 11.13 -6.56 -7.24
CA TYR A 2 9.87 -6.18 -7.84
C TYR A 2 9.07 -5.30 -6.88
N ILE A 3 8.39 -4.30 -7.42
CA ILE A 3 7.56 -3.39 -6.63
C ILE A 3 6.09 -3.63 -6.98
N TYR A 4 5.28 -3.90 -5.96
CA TYR A 4 3.84 -3.89 -6.07
C TYR A 4 3.33 -2.56 -5.52
N ASN A 5 2.81 -1.73 -6.40
CA ASN A 5 2.39 -0.37 -6.05
C ASN A 5 0.87 -0.28 -6.03
N VAL A 6 0.35 0.25 -4.93
CA VAL A 6 -1.08 0.53 -4.75
C VAL A 6 -1.25 2.03 -4.57
N THR A 7 -2.02 2.66 -5.44
CA THR A 7 -2.32 4.10 -5.34
C THR A 7 -3.82 4.26 -5.04
N ILE A 8 -4.13 5.02 -3.99
CA ILE A 8 -5.52 5.24 -3.57
C ILE A 8 -5.76 6.69 -3.20
N ASN A 9 -6.99 7.15 -3.44
CA ASN A 9 -7.46 8.46 -2.99
C ASN A 9 -8.41 8.24 -1.81
N ILE A 10 -8.17 8.96 -0.71
CA ILE A 10 -8.92 8.84 0.54
C ILE A 10 -9.68 10.13 0.80
N ASP A 11 -10.97 10.03 1.06
CA ASP A 11 -11.79 11.17 1.45
C ASP A 11 -11.27 11.75 2.77
N GLU A 12 -11.23 13.08 2.86
CA GLU A 12 -10.73 13.77 4.04
C GLU A 12 -11.48 13.40 5.32
N SER A 13 -12.77 13.11 5.22
CA SER A 13 -13.62 12.78 6.37
C SER A 13 -13.19 11.48 7.07
N VAL A 14 -12.53 10.55 6.36
CA VAL A 14 -12.09 9.27 6.92
C VAL A 14 -10.56 9.11 6.91
N HIS A 15 -9.83 10.15 6.55
CA HIS A 15 -8.38 10.11 6.37
C HIS A 15 -7.65 9.66 7.64
N LYS A 16 -8.00 10.22 8.78
CA LYS A 16 -7.32 9.90 10.04
C LYS A 16 -7.53 8.45 10.45
N GLU A 17 -8.74 7.94 10.30
CA GLU A 17 -9.08 6.55 10.59
C GLU A 17 -8.37 5.62 9.62
N TRP A 18 -8.32 5.99 8.34
CA TRP A 18 -7.65 5.22 7.32
C TRP A 18 -6.15 5.11 7.58
N LEU A 19 -5.49 6.20 7.98
CA LEU A 19 -4.06 6.18 8.32
C LEU A 19 -3.74 5.19 9.43
N SER A 20 -4.59 5.14 10.45
CA SER A 20 -4.44 4.18 11.54
C SER A 20 -4.63 2.74 11.04
N TRP A 21 -5.65 2.52 10.21
CA TRP A 21 -5.96 1.21 9.65
C TRP A 21 -4.86 0.71 8.72
N ILE A 22 -4.35 1.57 7.82
CA ILE A 22 -3.38 1.14 6.80
C ILE A 22 -2.06 0.71 7.42
N GLN A 23 -1.64 1.32 8.52
CA GLN A 23 -0.40 0.94 9.20
C GLN A 23 -0.48 -0.52 9.68
N ASN A 24 -1.60 -0.92 10.25
CA ASN A 24 -1.83 -2.30 10.68
C ASN A 24 -1.96 -3.23 9.47
N HIS A 25 -2.66 -2.80 8.43
CA HIS A 25 -2.83 -3.58 7.21
C HIS A 25 -1.48 -3.87 6.53
N ILE A 26 -0.59 -2.88 6.48
CA ILE A 26 0.76 -3.05 5.92
C ILE A 26 1.52 -4.13 6.70
N GLN A 27 1.42 -4.14 8.04
CA GLN A 27 2.07 -5.16 8.85
C GLN A 27 1.52 -6.56 8.55
N ASP A 28 0.20 -6.67 8.35
CA ASP A 28 -0.43 -7.93 7.98
C ASP A 28 0.07 -8.42 6.62
N VAL A 29 0.21 -7.52 5.64
CA VAL A 29 0.74 -7.85 4.31
C VAL A 29 2.19 -8.31 4.41
N LEU A 30 3.02 -7.63 5.19
CA LEU A 30 4.41 -8.03 5.40
C LEU A 30 4.52 -9.39 6.09
N ALA A 31 3.58 -9.70 7.00
CA ALA A 31 3.54 -10.97 7.71
C ALA A 31 3.28 -12.17 6.79
N THR A 32 2.77 -11.95 5.57
CA THR A 32 2.59 -13.04 4.59
C THR A 32 3.90 -13.65 4.12
N GLY A 33 5.01 -12.91 4.27
CA GLY A 33 6.34 -13.36 3.82
C GLY A 33 6.64 -13.10 2.36
N SER A 34 5.66 -12.59 1.59
CA SER A 34 5.85 -12.31 0.16
C SER A 34 6.65 -11.04 -0.11
N PHE A 35 6.68 -10.12 0.86
CA PHE A 35 7.37 -8.84 0.71
C PHE A 35 8.38 -8.64 1.82
N VAL A 36 9.50 -7.99 1.49
CA VAL A 36 10.59 -7.72 2.42
C VAL A 36 10.54 -6.31 2.99
N ALA A 37 9.78 -5.42 2.36
CA ALA A 37 9.66 -4.04 2.80
C ALA A 37 8.38 -3.41 2.26
N ALA A 38 7.93 -2.36 2.92
CA ALA A 38 6.81 -1.55 2.45
C ALA A 38 7.10 -0.08 2.72
N LYS A 39 6.62 0.80 1.84
CA LYS A 39 6.76 2.23 1.97
C LYS A 39 5.41 2.89 1.70
N LEU A 40 4.93 3.68 2.67
CA LEU A 40 3.73 4.49 2.54
C LEU A 40 4.15 5.93 2.24
N THR A 41 3.67 6.48 1.14
CA THR A 41 3.97 7.86 0.74
C THR A 41 2.70 8.61 0.41
N GLN A 42 2.69 9.90 0.75
CA GLN A 42 1.64 10.79 0.28
C GLN A 42 2.06 11.38 -1.07
N VAL A 43 1.17 11.29 -2.05
CA VAL A 43 1.40 11.84 -3.38
C VAL A 43 0.82 13.25 -3.41
N LEU A 44 1.67 14.24 -3.67
CA LEU A 44 1.26 15.65 -3.69
C LEU A 44 0.72 15.99 -5.08
N VAL A 45 -0.57 15.76 -5.27
CA VAL A 45 -1.30 16.10 -6.49
C VAL A 45 -2.56 16.90 -6.14
N GLU A 46 -3.00 17.74 -7.06
CA GLU A 46 -4.29 18.40 -6.95
C GLU A 46 -5.36 17.47 -7.52
N GLU A 47 -6.31 17.07 -6.64
CA GLU A 47 -7.43 16.24 -7.04
C GLU A 47 -8.68 17.11 -7.19
N GLU A 48 -9.31 17.08 -8.37
CA GLU A 48 -10.52 17.87 -8.65
C GLU A 48 -11.64 17.54 -7.68
N MET A 49 -11.74 16.28 -7.26
CA MET A 49 -12.77 15.79 -6.33
C MET A 49 -12.36 15.93 -4.86
N GLY A 50 -11.19 16.51 -4.59
CA GLY A 50 -10.63 16.60 -3.24
C GLY A 50 -10.04 15.28 -2.76
N GLY A 51 -9.87 15.15 -1.43
CA GLY A 51 -9.27 13.99 -0.84
C GLY A 51 -7.76 14.04 -0.81
N LEU A 52 -7.16 12.94 -0.34
CA LEU A 52 -5.71 12.78 -0.19
C LEU A 52 -5.27 11.52 -0.92
N THR A 53 -4.21 11.62 -1.69
CA THR A 53 -3.69 10.49 -2.48
C THR A 53 -2.47 9.91 -1.82
N TYR A 54 -2.47 8.58 -1.66
CA TYR A 54 -1.35 7.83 -1.10
C TYR A 54 -0.92 6.73 -2.05
N SER A 55 0.37 6.42 -2.00
CA SER A 55 0.96 5.29 -2.69
C SER A 55 1.63 4.38 -1.68
N ILE A 56 1.34 3.09 -1.74
CA ILE A 56 1.97 2.07 -0.91
C ILE A 56 2.79 1.19 -1.86
N GLN A 57 4.08 1.12 -1.61
CA GLN A 57 5.01 0.33 -2.43
C GLN A 57 5.52 -0.84 -1.61
N TYR A 58 5.18 -2.06 -2.04
CA TYR A 58 5.67 -3.29 -1.43
C TYR A 58 6.80 -3.84 -2.29
N THR A 59 7.90 -4.22 -1.64
CA THR A 59 9.06 -4.76 -2.33
C THR A 59 9.13 -6.27 -2.16
N ALA A 60 9.13 -7.02 -3.27
CA ALA A 60 9.36 -8.45 -3.30
C ALA A 60 10.75 -8.73 -3.87
N ASN A 61 11.46 -9.71 -3.31
CA ASN A 61 12.79 -10.08 -3.79
C ASN A 61 12.72 -10.80 -5.13
N THR A 62 11.70 -11.62 -5.35
CA THR A 62 11.55 -12.44 -6.55
C THR A 62 10.16 -12.30 -7.12
N LYS A 63 10.04 -12.63 -8.40
CA LYS A 63 8.74 -12.70 -9.07
C LYS A 63 7.86 -13.80 -8.48
N GLU A 64 8.47 -14.88 -8.02
CA GLU A 64 7.76 -15.98 -7.34
C GLU A 64 7.08 -15.52 -6.07
N ASP A 65 7.77 -14.73 -5.24
CA ASP A 65 7.20 -14.16 -4.03
C ASP A 65 5.99 -13.28 -4.34
N LEU A 66 6.09 -12.46 -5.38
CA LEU A 66 4.99 -11.61 -5.83
C LEU A 66 3.80 -12.45 -6.31
N ASN A 67 4.05 -13.49 -7.11
CA ASN A 67 3.01 -14.40 -7.59
C ASN A 67 2.35 -15.15 -6.45
N ASN A 68 3.10 -15.55 -5.44
CA ASN A 68 2.57 -16.21 -4.24
C ASN A 68 1.58 -15.30 -3.51
N TYR A 69 1.87 -14.03 -3.41
CA TYR A 69 0.96 -13.06 -2.83
C TYR A 69 -0.37 -13.01 -3.61
N TYR A 70 -0.32 -12.90 -4.93
CA TYR A 70 -1.52 -12.87 -5.78
C TYR A 70 -2.35 -14.14 -5.66
N ASN A 71 -1.71 -15.29 -5.52
CA ASN A 71 -2.41 -16.58 -5.42
C ASN A 71 -3.08 -16.78 -4.07
N LEU A 72 -2.57 -16.15 -3.00
CA LEU A 72 -3.11 -16.26 -1.65
C LEU A 72 -4.17 -15.20 -1.34
N TYR A 73 -4.12 -14.09 -2.02
CA TYR A 73 -4.95 -12.91 -1.79
C TYR A 73 -5.50 -12.35 -3.10
#